data_d770ba0f600518a8d91cbfc731f0db7e
#
_entry.id   d770ba0f600518a8d91cbfc731f0db7e
#
_cell.length_a   1.000
_cell.length_b   1.000
_cell.length_c   1.000
_cell.angle_alpha   90.00
_cell.angle_beta   90.00
_cell.angle_gamma   90.00
#
_symmetry.space_group_name_H-M   'P 1'
#
loop_
_entity.id
_entity.type
_entity.pdbx_description
1 polymer ?
#
loop_
_entity_poly.entity_id
_entity_poly.type
_entity_poly.pdbx_seq_one_letter_code
_entity_poly.pdbx_strand_id
1 'polypeptide(L)'
;MKEFFDSSSLLAAMIEDEPGHETALAALASARDGYASTHSLAECFATLTGGRMTSRLTPAIAAELVEVNVAKRLTLVSLTQAEIAAALRTAASVGARGGAIYDVLLLAAARKCRADRIHTLNLRHFAAFAPDLLDRLCDGHAPR
;
A
#
# COMPACT_ATOMS: atom_id res chain seq x y z
N MET A 1 18.03 2.75 -1.61
CA MET A 1 16.98 2.90 -0.58
C MET A 1 15.74 2.17 -1.04
N LYS A 2 15.26 1.27 -0.21
CA LYS A 2 14.05 0.49 -0.49
C LYS A 2 12.80 1.26 -0.09
N GLU A 3 11.90 1.46 -1.05
CA GLU A 3 10.68 2.23 -0.84
C GLU A 3 9.46 1.31 -1.02
N PHE A 4 8.67 1.15 0.03
CA PHE A 4 7.45 0.36 0.01
C PHE A 4 6.23 1.28 -0.16
N PHE A 5 5.33 0.89 -1.05
CA PHE A 5 4.09 1.62 -1.33
C PHE A 5 2.90 0.77 -0.86
N ASP A 6 2.10 1.32 0.04
CA ASP A 6 0.86 0.67 0.43
C ASP A 6 -0.24 0.86 -0.63
N SER A 7 -1.37 0.17 -0.46
CA SER A 7 -2.46 0.24 -1.43
C SER A 7 -3.03 1.65 -1.57
N SER A 8 -3.08 2.43 -0.48
CA SER A 8 -3.60 3.80 -0.52
C SER A 8 -2.72 4.73 -1.35
N SER A 9 -1.41 4.63 -1.22
CA SER A 9 -0.46 5.42 -1.99
C SER A 9 -0.43 5.01 -3.46
N LEU A 10 -0.57 3.72 -3.76
CA LEU A 10 -0.65 3.22 -5.14
C LEU A 10 -1.93 3.72 -5.83
N LEU A 11 -3.07 3.67 -5.14
CA LEU A 11 -4.33 4.18 -5.65
C LEU A 11 -4.27 5.68 -5.92
N ALA A 12 -3.73 6.45 -4.97
CA ALA A 12 -3.55 7.89 -5.16
C ALA A 12 -2.65 8.21 -6.35
N ALA A 13 -1.59 7.43 -6.58
CA ALA A 13 -0.72 7.60 -7.74
C ALA A 13 -1.43 7.32 -9.07
N MET A 14 -2.39 6.40 -9.10
CA MET A 14 -3.13 6.01 -10.30
C MET A 14 -4.37 6.86 -10.57
N ILE A 15 -4.94 7.52 -9.55
CA ILE A 15 -6.21 8.23 -9.65
C ILE A 15 -5.97 9.73 -9.45
N GLU A 16 -6.12 10.50 -10.53
CA GLU A 16 -5.84 11.94 -10.56
C GLU A 16 -6.66 12.74 -9.53
N ASP A 17 -7.91 12.37 -9.31
CA ASP A 17 -8.82 13.08 -8.40
C ASP A 17 -8.61 12.73 -6.91
N GLU A 18 -7.75 11.76 -6.60
CA GLU A 18 -7.49 11.37 -5.22
C GLU A 18 -6.64 12.41 -4.49
N PRO A 19 -6.97 12.72 -3.21
CA PRO A 19 -6.09 13.52 -2.37
C PRO A 19 -4.71 12.88 -2.28
N GLY A 20 -3.67 13.69 -2.41
CA GLY A 20 -2.29 13.21 -2.39
C GLY A 20 -1.80 12.62 -3.72
N HIS A 21 -2.57 12.73 -4.81
CA HIS A 21 -2.19 12.19 -6.13
C HIS A 21 -0.80 12.66 -6.57
N GLU A 22 -0.54 13.96 -6.56
CA GLU A 22 0.74 14.52 -7.03
C GLU A 22 1.93 14.00 -6.22
N THR A 23 1.79 13.98 -4.90
CA THR A 23 2.83 13.48 -3.98
C THR A 23 3.07 11.98 -4.20
N ALA A 24 2.01 11.18 -4.27
CA ALA A 24 2.10 9.75 -4.48
C ALA A 24 2.70 9.40 -5.85
N LEU A 25 2.25 10.10 -6.90
CA LEU A 25 2.76 9.91 -8.26
C LEU A 25 4.25 10.26 -8.34
N ALA A 26 4.66 11.39 -7.75
CA ALA A 26 6.06 11.80 -7.72
C ALA A 26 6.93 10.78 -6.96
N ALA A 27 6.44 10.26 -5.83
CA ALA A 27 7.14 9.23 -5.06
C ALA A 27 7.32 7.95 -5.89
N LEU A 28 6.25 7.48 -6.51
CA LEU A 28 6.27 6.27 -7.34
C LEU A 28 7.17 6.45 -8.56
N ALA A 29 7.11 7.61 -9.21
CA ALA A 29 7.91 7.91 -10.40
C ALA A 29 9.40 7.97 -10.11
N SER A 30 9.79 8.47 -8.93
CA SER A 30 11.20 8.64 -8.55
C SER A 30 11.80 7.42 -7.85
N ALA A 31 11.00 6.47 -7.42
CA ALA A 31 11.48 5.26 -6.74
C ALA A 31 12.32 4.39 -7.69
N ARG A 32 13.55 4.09 -7.28
CA ARG A 32 14.47 3.21 -8.04
C ARG A 32 14.44 1.76 -7.55
N ASP A 33 14.11 1.55 -6.28
CA ASP A 33 14.03 0.26 -5.61
C ASP A 33 12.68 0.18 -4.88
N GLY A 34 11.61 0.09 -5.66
CA GLY A 34 10.24 0.15 -5.20
C GLY A 34 9.63 -1.23 -4.96
N TYR A 35 8.86 -1.35 -3.89
CA TYR A 35 8.20 -2.58 -3.44
C TYR A 35 6.73 -2.34 -3.15
N ALA A 36 5.93 -3.37 -3.36
CA ALA A 36 4.52 -3.42 -2.94
C ALA A 36 4.16 -4.85 -2.52
N SER A 37 3.08 -4.98 -1.77
CA SER A 37 2.53 -6.30 -1.44
C SER A 37 1.74 -6.88 -2.60
N THR A 38 1.82 -8.19 -2.81
CA THR A 38 0.92 -8.90 -3.74
C THR A 38 -0.54 -8.67 -3.38
N HIS A 39 -0.86 -8.49 -2.11
CA HIS A 39 -2.21 -8.16 -1.64
C HIS A 39 -2.72 -6.84 -2.23
N SER A 40 -1.85 -5.86 -2.43
CA SER A 40 -2.21 -4.56 -3.02
C SER A 40 -2.75 -4.68 -4.45
N LEU A 41 -2.38 -5.71 -5.20
CA LEU A 41 -2.94 -5.96 -6.53
C LEU A 41 -4.45 -6.14 -6.45
N ALA A 42 -4.92 -6.97 -5.51
CA ALA A 42 -6.34 -7.24 -5.30
C ALA A 42 -7.05 -6.03 -4.70
N GLU A 43 -6.46 -5.35 -3.73
CA GLU A 43 -7.06 -4.17 -3.11
C GLU A 43 -7.24 -3.03 -4.12
N CYS A 44 -6.23 -2.74 -4.93
CA CYS A 44 -6.31 -1.72 -5.96
C CYS A 44 -7.39 -2.05 -6.99
N PHE A 45 -7.43 -3.29 -7.47
CA PHE A 45 -8.47 -3.73 -8.39
C PHE A 45 -9.88 -3.56 -7.79
N ALA A 46 -10.07 -4.00 -6.56
CA ALA A 46 -11.37 -3.89 -5.88
C ALA A 46 -11.83 -2.42 -5.75
N THR A 47 -10.91 -1.52 -5.41
CA THR A 47 -11.23 -0.10 -5.28
C THR A 47 -11.52 0.54 -6.63
N LEU A 48 -10.71 0.26 -7.66
CA LEU A 48 -10.88 0.83 -9.00
C LEU A 48 -12.20 0.42 -9.66
N THR A 49 -12.71 -0.77 -9.35
CA THR A 49 -13.97 -1.30 -9.91
C THR A 49 -15.17 -1.17 -8.97
N GLY A 50 -14.94 -0.74 -7.73
CA GLY A 50 -15.93 -0.76 -6.65
C GLY A 50 -16.75 0.52 -6.50
N GLY A 51 -17.68 0.51 -5.53
CA GLY A 51 -18.69 1.55 -5.33
C GLY A 51 -18.20 2.86 -4.73
N ARG A 52 -16.95 2.95 -4.27
CA ARG A 52 -16.38 4.19 -3.70
C ARG A 52 -15.94 5.17 -4.79
N MET A 53 -15.71 4.68 -5.99
CA MET A 53 -15.26 5.50 -7.11
C MET A 53 -16.44 6.28 -7.70
N THR A 54 -16.23 7.58 -7.96
CA THR A 54 -17.18 8.42 -8.70
C THR A 54 -17.38 7.89 -10.12
N SER A 55 -16.29 7.43 -10.74
CA SER A 55 -16.31 6.74 -12.03
C SER A 55 -15.64 5.39 -11.85
N ARG A 56 -16.43 4.32 -11.91
CA ARG A 56 -15.90 2.96 -11.84
C ARG A 56 -15.25 2.59 -13.15
N LEU A 57 -14.06 2.00 -13.06
CA LEU A 57 -13.41 1.42 -14.23
C LEU A 57 -13.99 0.05 -14.53
N THR A 58 -13.96 -0.34 -15.80
CA THR A 58 -14.26 -1.74 -16.16
C THR A 58 -13.20 -2.66 -15.58
N PRO A 59 -13.53 -3.93 -15.27
CA PRO A 59 -12.55 -4.88 -14.79
C PRO A 59 -11.31 -5.01 -15.70
N ALA A 60 -11.50 -4.98 -17.01
CA ALA A 60 -10.39 -5.08 -17.96
C ALA A 60 -9.42 -3.90 -17.84
N ILE A 61 -9.92 -2.67 -17.75
CA ILE A 61 -9.10 -1.47 -17.60
C ILE A 61 -8.42 -1.45 -16.24
N ALA A 62 -9.14 -1.78 -15.18
CA ALA A 62 -8.57 -1.84 -13.84
C ALA A 62 -7.43 -2.86 -13.73
N ALA A 63 -7.61 -4.06 -14.29
CA ALA A 63 -6.58 -5.10 -14.33
C ALA A 63 -5.32 -4.61 -15.05
N GLU A 64 -5.48 -3.96 -16.21
CA GLU A 64 -4.36 -3.41 -16.98
C GLU A 64 -3.62 -2.31 -16.22
N LEU A 65 -4.35 -1.37 -15.60
CA LEU A 65 -3.74 -0.31 -14.79
C LEU A 65 -2.91 -0.85 -13.63
N VAL A 66 -3.44 -1.83 -12.91
CA VAL A 66 -2.73 -2.46 -11.79
C VAL A 66 -1.50 -3.22 -12.29
N GLU A 67 -1.62 -3.95 -13.39
CA GLU A 67 -0.49 -4.66 -13.96
C GLU A 67 0.63 -3.72 -14.38
N VAL A 68 0.32 -2.68 -15.12
CA VAL A 68 1.32 -1.73 -15.66
C VAL A 68 1.94 -0.88 -14.58
N ASN A 69 1.12 -0.33 -13.67
CA ASN A 69 1.60 0.62 -12.68
C ASN A 69 2.14 0.00 -11.40
N VAL A 70 1.78 -1.24 -11.09
CA VAL A 70 2.19 -1.92 -9.86
C VAL A 70 3.02 -3.16 -10.19
N ALA A 71 2.41 -4.17 -10.81
CA ALA A 71 3.06 -5.47 -10.97
C ALA A 71 4.33 -5.43 -11.83
N LYS A 72 4.32 -4.66 -12.91
CA LYS A 72 5.49 -4.53 -13.82
C LYS A 72 6.51 -3.51 -13.33
N ARG A 73 6.11 -2.61 -12.46
CA ARG A 73 6.94 -1.49 -12.03
C ARG A 73 7.67 -1.76 -10.71
N LEU A 74 7.05 -2.50 -9.81
CA LEU A 74 7.54 -2.72 -8.45
C LEU A 74 7.90 -4.19 -8.21
N THR A 75 8.82 -4.42 -7.28
CA THR A 75 9.07 -5.76 -6.76
C THR A 75 7.95 -6.13 -5.80
N LEU A 76 7.26 -7.23 -6.10
CA LEU A 76 6.15 -7.68 -5.28
C LEU A 76 6.61 -8.56 -4.13
N VAL A 77 6.09 -8.27 -2.94
CA VAL A 77 6.36 -9.03 -1.70
C VAL A 77 5.15 -9.88 -1.37
N SER A 78 5.33 -11.20 -1.36
CA SER A 78 4.29 -12.15 -0.97
C SER A 78 4.55 -12.66 0.44
N LEU A 79 3.52 -12.71 1.27
CA LEU A 79 3.58 -13.33 2.59
C LEU A 79 3.27 -14.81 2.50
N THR A 80 4.04 -15.62 3.20
CA THR A 80 3.76 -17.05 3.36
C THR A 80 2.58 -17.28 4.30
N GLN A 81 2.02 -18.49 4.32
CA GLN A 81 0.98 -18.87 5.27
C GLN A 81 1.42 -18.60 6.73
N ALA A 82 2.64 -18.96 7.08
CA ALA A 82 3.18 -18.72 8.42
C ALA A 82 3.30 -17.23 8.75
N GLU A 83 3.72 -16.42 7.79
CA GLU A 83 3.83 -14.97 7.95
C GLU A 83 2.45 -14.31 8.10
N ILE A 84 1.44 -14.78 7.37
CA ILE A 84 0.06 -14.32 7.54
C ILE A 84 -0.46 -14.70 8.92
N ALA A 85 -0.23 -15.94 9.36
CA ALA A 85 -0.61 -16.37 10.72
C ALA A 85 0.05 -15.51 11.80
N ALA A 86 1.33 -15.17 11.63
CA ALA A 86 2.03 -14.25 12.53
C ALA A 86 1.41 -12.85 12.52
N ALA A 87 1.01 -12.35 11.34
CA ALA A 87 0.35 -11.06 11.21
C ALA A 87 -1.01 -11.02 11.93
N LEU A 88 -1.76 -12.11 11.95
CA LEU A 88 -3.02 -12.21 12.72
C LEU A 88 -2.75 -12.07 14.23
N ARG A 89 -1.68 -12.67 14.73
CA ARG A 89 -1.29 -12.52 16.14
C ARG A 89 -0.88 -11.08 16.45
N THR A 90 -0.14 -10.43 15.55
CA THR A 90 0.20 -9.01 15.66
C THR A 90 -1.06 -8.15 15.66
N ALA A 91 -2.00 -8.40 14.75
CA ALA A 91 -3.27 -7.69 14.67
C ALA A 91 -4.05 -7.79 15.99
N ALA A 92 -4.11 -8.97 16.59
CA ALA A 92 -4.74 -9.17 17.88
C ALA A 92 -4.06 -8.35 18.97
N SER A 93 -2.72 -8.31 19.00
CA SER A 93 -1.95 -7.57 20.03
C SER A 93 -2.10 -6.05 19.92
N VAL A 94 -2.28 -5.51 18.71
CA VAL A 94 -2.46 -4.06 18.48
C VAL A 94 -3.93 -3.63 18.42
N GLY A 95 -4.86 -4.57 18.60
CA GLY A 95 -6.29 -4.30 18.60
C GLY A 95 -6.87 -3.98 17.21
N ALA A 96 -6.25 -4.46 16.14
CA ALA A 96 -6.76 -4.27 14.78
C ALA A 96 -8.03 -5.08 14.58
N ARG A 97 -9.10 -4.43 14.06
CA ARG A 97 -10.40 -5.03 13.82
C ARG A 97 -10.84 -4.86 12.38
N GLY A 98 -11.60 -5.84 11.88
CA GLY A 98 -12.17 -5.77 10.53
C GLY A 98 -11.11 -5.53 9.47
N GLY A 99 -11.34 -4.56 8.60
CA GLY A 99 -10.42 -4.21 7.50
C GLY A 99 -9.03 -3.74 7.91
N ALA A 100 -8.83 -3.37 9.19
CA ALA A 100 -7.51 -2.96 9.69
C ALA A 100 -6.46 -4.09 9.61
N ILE A 101 -6.87 -5.36 9.49
CA ILE A 101 -5.95 -6.48 9.25
C ILE A 101 -5.13 -6.27 7.98
N TYR A 102 -5.70 -5.64 6.96
CA TYR A 102 -4.99 -5.40 5.71
C TYR A 102 -3.82 -4.44 5.87
N ASP A 103 -3.96 -3.42 6.74
CA ASP A 103 -2.85 -2.53 7.10
C ASP A 103 -1.73 -3.30 7.82
N VAL A 104 -2.08 -4.22 8.69
CA VAL A 104 -1.11 -5.08 9.39
C VAL A 104 -0.38 -6.00 8.41
N LEU A 105 -1.08 -6.55 7.41
CA LEU A 105 -0.46 -7.35 6.34
C LEU A 105 0.49 -6.54 5.48
N LEU A 106 0.12 -5.30 5.13
CA LEU A 106 0.98 -4.40 4.37
C LEU A 106 2.25 -4.03 5.16
N LEU A 107 2.10 -3.76 6.44
CA LEU A 107 3.25 -3.52 7.33
C LEU A 107 4.16 -4.76 7.45
N ALA A 108 3.58 -5.95 7.51
CA ALA A 108 4.36 -7.20 7.50
C ALA A 108 5.16 -7.36 6.20
N ALA A 109 4.57 -7.02 5.06
CA ALA A 109 5.26 -7.04 3.77
C ALA A 109 6.40 -6.01 3.72
N ALA A 110 6.16 -4.79 4.23
CA ALA A 110 7.18 -3.75 4.32
C ALA A 110 8.37 -4.18 5.20
N ARG A 111 8.11 -4.85 6.31
CA ARG A 111 9.15 -5.43 7.17
C ARG A 111 9.93 -6.53 6.45
N LYS A 112 9.22 -7.40 5.73
CA LYS A 112 9.83 -8.53 5.00
C LYS A 112 10.84 -8.05 3.97
N CYS A 113 10.53 -7.01 3.22
CA CYS A 113 11.47 -6.43 2.25
C CYS A 113 12.49 -5.47 2.88
N ARG A 114 12.39 -5.21 4.18
CA ARG A 114 13.24 -4.27 4.91
C ARG A 114 13.20 -2.86 4.30
N ALA A 115 11.99 -2.35 4.11
CA ALA A 115 11.78 -1.02 3.54
C ALA A 115 12.43 0.06 4.40
N ASP A 116 13.15 0.97 3.75
CA ASP A 116 13.71 2.17 4.38
C ASP A 116 12.65 3.27 4.49
N ARG A 117 11.72 3.30 3.52
CA ARG A 117 10.58 4.23 3.50
C ARG A 117 9.29 3.46 3.21
N ILE A 118 8.21 3.87 3.84
CA ILE A 118 6.88 3.31 3.66
C ILE A 118 5.93 4.44 3.33
N HIS A 119 5.47 4.48 2.09
CA HIS A 119 4.54 5.49 1.60
C HIS A 119 3.10 5.07 1.87
N THR A 120 2.35 5.90 2.58
CA THR A 120 0.95 5.65 2.95
C THR A 120 0.15 6.94 3.04
N LEU A 121 -1.14 6.88 2.76
CA LEU A 121 -2.12 7.92 3.08
C LEU A 121 -2.81 7.65 4.42
N ASN A 122 -2.58 6.47 5.01
CA ASN A 122 -3.15 6.06 6.29
C ASN A 122 -2.13 6.16 7.44
N LEU A 123 -1.43 7.29 7.51
CA LEU A 123 -0.34 7.50 8.46
C LEU A 123 -0.73 7.20 9.91
N ARG A 124 -1.95 7.62 10.32
CA ARG A 124 -2.43 7.41 11.69
C ARG A 124 -2.55 5.92 12.05
N HIS A 125 -3.12 5.11 11.15
CA HIS A 125 -3.26 3.67 11.36
C HIS A 125 -1.90 2.99 11.38
N PHE A 126 -1.05 3.30 10.41
CA PHE A 126 0.29 2.72 10.33
C PHE A 126 1.13 3.08 11.56
N ALA A 127 1.09 4.34 11.99
CA ALA A 127 1.80 4.79 13.19
C ALA A 127 1.29 4.08 14.45
N ALA A 128 -0.03 3.87 14.57
CA ALA A 128 -0.62 3.17 15.71
C ALA A 128 -0.25 1.68 15.73
N PHE A 129 -0.21 1.01 14.57
CA PHE A 129 0.08 -0.42 14.47
C PHE A 129 1.57 -0.75 14.44
N ALA A 130 2.41 0.20 14.06
CA ALA A 130 3.85 0.01 13.93
C ALA A 130 4.64 1.22 14.47
N PRO A 131 4.56 1.50 15.79
CA PRO A 131 5.27 2.63 16.38
C PRO A 131 6.79 2.55 16.21
N ASP A 132 7.32 1.37 16.04
CA ASP A 132 8.75 1.12 15.76
C ASP A 132 9.19 1.53 14.34
N LEU A 133 8.25 1.77 13.43
CA LEU A 133 8.53 2.17 12.05
C LEU A 133 8.21 3.65 11.78
N LEU A 134 7.91 4.44 12.80
CA LEU A 134 7.51 5.85 12.65
C LEU A 134 8.48 6.67 11.81
N ASP A 135 9.77 6.47 11.98
CA ASP A 135 10.83 7.18 11.26
C ASP A 135 10.91 6.82 9.78
N ARG A 136 10.26 5.74 9.37
CA ARG A 136 10.22 5.28 7.97
C ARG A 136 8.93 5.64 7.25
N LEU A 137 7.89 6.04 7.99
CA LEU A 137 6.60 6.40 7.40
C LEU A 137 6.67 7.73 6.66
N CYS A 138 6.17 7.73 5.42
CA CYS A 138 6.07 8.92 4.58
C CYS A 138 4.60 9.21 4.32
N ASP A 139 4.15 10.41 4.73
CA ASP A 139 2.78 10.86 4.52
C ASP A 139 2.56 11.20 3.04
N GLY A 140 1.67 10.48 2.38
CA GLY A 140 1.30 10.73 1.00
C GLY A 140 0.54 12.04 0.77
N HIS A 141 0.09 12.72 1.82
CA HIS A 141 -0.54 14.03 1.74
C HIS A 141 0.46 15.18 1.88
N ALA A 142 1.66 14.92 2.42
CA ALA A 142 2.65 15.95 2.64
C ALA A 142 3.35 16.32 1.31
N PRO A 143 3.55 17.60 1.01
CA PRO A 143 4.37 17.99 -0.15
C PRO A 143 5.82 17.52 0.06
N ARG A 144 6.44 17.13 -1.01
CA ARG A 144 7.87 16.78 -1.03
C ARG A 144 8.75 18.02 -0.98
#